data_9b1011bdf72d38fe27bda4d7a056d91a
#
_entry.id   9b1011bdf72d38fe27bda4d7a056d91a
#
_cell.length_a   1.000
_cell.length_b   1.000
_cell.length_c   1.000
_cell.angle_alpha   90.00
_cell.angle_beta   90.00
_cell.angle_gamma   90.00
#
_symmetry.space_group_name_H-M   'P 1'
#
loop_
_entity.id
_entity.type
_entity.pdbx_description
1 polymer ?
#
loop_
_entity_poly.entity_id
_entity_poly.type
_entity_poly.pdbx_seq_one_letter_code
_entity_poly.pdbx_strand_id
1 'polypeptide(L)'
;MGASGRIRGTISKYLPFPVFVAFVYLISIVWLLFFLLALPFAWPLAFAYRLILSAVARSTLHKQGKDIVVITNGALKNGHLIEEIMPLITSRAIVLNYEERRSWSRWSLPTLLFNAFGPAIKPGFLLPKCLPAVILVKKSHFPVQFSFGPMILDRETKLQQLRHALATN
;
A
#
# COMPACT_ATOMS: atom_id res chain seq x y z
N MET A 1 -26.26 -31.17 -1.42
CA MET A 1 -24.89 -31.68 -1.68
C MET A 1 -24.96 -32.81 -2.73
N GLY A 2 -25.11 -32.53 -4.04
CA GLY A 2 -25.33 -33.62 -4.99
C GLY A 2 -25.07 -33.33 -6.47
N ALA A 3 -24.88 -32.06 -6.87
CA ALA A 3 -24.76 -31.72 -8.30
C ALA A 3 -23.31 -31.64 -8.81
N SER A 4 -22.34 -31.29 -7.95
CA SER A 4 -20.94 -31.12 -8.33
C SER A 4 -20.20 -32.44 -8.65
N GLY A 5 -20.62 -33.54 -8.05
CA GLY A 5 -20.01 -34.86 -8.29
C GLY A 5 -20.38 -35.50 -9.63
N ARG A 6 -21.56 -35.17 -10.16
CA ARG A 6 -22.06 -35.77 -11.39
C ARG A 6 -21.41 -35.21 -12.66
N ILE A 7 -21.08 -33.91 -12.66
CA ILE A 7 -20.47 -33.26 -13.83
C ILE A 7 -19.01 -33.73 -14.02
N ARG A 8 -18.25 -33.93 -12.94
CA ARG A 8 -16.89 -34.47 -13.03
C ARG A 8 -16.80 -35.88 -13.61
N GLY A 9 -17.77 -36.73 -13.27
CA GLY A 9 -17.83 -38.11 -13.81
C GLY A 9 -18.16 -38.20 -15.29
N THR A 10 -18.90 -37.23 -15.84
CA THR A 10 -19.38 -37.27 -17.21
C THR A 10 -18.32 -36.80 -18.21
N ILE A 11 -17.57 -35.77 -17.88
CA ILE A 11 -16.51 -35.22 -18.77
C ILE A 11 -15.34 -36.20 -18.89
N SER A 12 -14.97 -36.87 -17.82
CA SER A 12 -13.90 -37.86 -17.82
C SER A 12 -14.17 -39.12 -18.68
N LYS A 13 -15.45 -39.42 -18.95
CA LYS A 13 -15.85 -40.60 -19.75
C LYS A 13 -15.71 -40.39 -21.26
N TYR A 14 -15.68 -39.14 -21.73
CA TYR A 14 -15.76 -38.82 -23.16
C TYR A 14 -14.51 -38.19 -23.75
N LEU A 15 -13.58 -37.71 -22.94
CA LEU A 15 -12.30 -37.20 -23.43
C LEU A 15 -11.18 -38.15 -23.04
N PRO A 16 -10.43 -38.71 -24.02
CA PRO A 16 -9.20 -39.44 -23.71
C PRO A 16 -8.24 -38.52 -22.95
N PHE A 17 -7.65 -39.05 -21.91
CA PHE A 17 -6.74 -38.29 -20.97
C PHE A 17 -5.76 -37.36 -21.68
N PRO A 18 -5.08 -37.76 -22.79
CA PRO A 18 -4.15 -36.89 -23.50
C PRO A 18 -4.83 -35.65 -24.12
N VAL A 19 -6.07 -35.78 -24.59
CA VAL A 19 -6.83 -34.65 -25.17
C VAL A 19 -7.24 -33.64 -24.07
N PHE A 20 -7.60 -34.13 -22.89
CA PHE A 20 -7.88 -33.27 -21.76
C PHE A 20 -6.64 -32.48 -21.33
N VAL A 21 -5.48 -33.14 -21.23
CA VAL A 21 -4.21 -32.51 -20.91
C VAL A 21 -3.83 -31.46 -21.95
N ALA A 22 -3.93 -31.78 -23.24
CA ALA A 22 -3.66 -30.84 -24.33
C ALA A 22 -4.58 -29.59 -24.26
N PHE A 23 -5.85 -29.78 -23.94
CA PHE A 23 -6.81 -28.68 -23.77
C PHE A 23 -6.46 -27.78 -22.62
N VAL A 24 -6.04 -28.32 -21.47
CA VAL A 24 -5.59 -27.54 -20.31
C VAL A 24 -4.33 -26.74 -20.65
N TYR A 25 -3.37 -27.33 -21.35
CA TYR A 25 -2.18 -26.61 -21.81
C TYR A 25 -2.53 -25.47 -22.78
N LEU A 26 -3.40 -25.70 -23.72
CA LEU A 26 -3.85 -24.69 -24.68
C LEU A 26 -4.50 -23.50 -23.97
N ILE A 27 -5.40 -23.76 -23.03
CA ILE A 27 -6.01 -22.70 -22.22
C ILE A 27 -4.96 -21.93 -21.42
N SER A 28 -4.00 -22.63 -20.81
CA SER A 28 -2.93 -22.00 -20.04
C SER A 28 -2.05 -21.10 -20.90
N ILE A 29 -1.72 -21.51 -22.12
CA ILE A 29 -0.96 -20.69 -23.07
C ILE A 29 -1.75 -19.46 -23.50
N VAL A 30 -3.04 -19.60 -23.79
CA VAL A 30 -3.91 -18.46 -24.15
C VAL A 30 -3.99 -17.45 -23.01
N TRP A 31 -4.16 -17.92 -21.78
CA TRP A 31 -4.17 -17.04 -20.59
C TRP A 31 -2.82 -16.35 -20.39
N LEU A 32 -1.72 -17.06 -20.58
CA LEU A 32 -0.38 -16.50 -20.47
C LEU A 32 -0.15 -15.39 -21.51
N LEU A 33 -0.53 -15.63 -22.76
CA LEU A 33 -0.43 -14.65 -23.84
C LEU A 33 -1.31 -13.42 -23.57
N PHE A 34 -2.55 -13.63 -23.09
CA PHE A 34 -3.43 -12.54 -22.70
C PHE A 34 -2.82 -11.71 -21.56
N PHE A 35 -2.22 -12.36 -20.56
CA PHE A 35 -1.55 -11.67 -19.46
C PHE A 35 -0.35 -10.87 -19.93
N LEU A 36 0.49 -11.44 -20.80
CA LEU A 36 1.64 -10.75 -21.39
C LEU A 36 1.24 -9.53 -22.22
N LEU A 37 0.16 -9.63 -22.98
CA LEU A 37 -0.37 -8.51 -23.77
C LEU A 37 -1.02 -7.43 -22.90
N ALA A 38 -1.64 -7.79 -21.79
CA ALA A 38 -2.28 -6.85 -20.87
C ALA A 38 -1.27 -6.08 -19.99
N LEU A 39 -0.12 -6.67 -19.67
CA LEU A 39 0.90 -6.08 -18.81
C LEU A 39 1.37 -4.68 -19.24
N PRO A 40 1.74 -4.44 -20.54
CA PRO A 40 2.22 -3.13 -20.98
C PRO A 40 1.15 -2.03 -20.85
N PHE A 41 -0.14 -2.37 -20.82
CA PHE A 41 -1.22 -1.42 -20.63
C PHE A 41 -1.60 -1.24 -19.15
N ALA A 42 -1.56 -2.30 -18.37
CA ALA A 42 -1.93 -2.25 -16.97
C ALA A 42 -0.93 -1.41 -16.14
N TRP A 43 0.35 -1.48 -16.47
CA TRP A 43 1.41 -0.78 -15.73
C TRP A 43 1.33 0.75 -15.84
N PRO A 44 1.26 1.35 -17.05
CA PRO A 44 1.10 2.81 -17.17
C PRO A 44 -0.23 3.31 -16.60
N LEU A 45 -1.32 2.53 -16.70
CA LEU A 45 -2.58 2.86 -16.07
C LEU A 45 -2.48 2.90 -14.55
N ALA A 46 -1.86 1.91 -13.94
CA ALA A 46 -1.61 1.88 -12.50
C ALA A 46 -0.72 3.03 -12.05
N PHE A 47 0.29 3.39 -12.85
CA PHE A 47 1.17 4.52 -12.58
C PHE A 47 0.42 5.86 -12.68
N ALA A 48 -0.35 6.07 -13.75
CA ALA A 48 -1.17 7.26 -13.93
C ALA A 48 -2.19 7.42 -12.79
N TYR A 49 -2.86 6.34 -12.41
CA TYR A 49 -3.77 6.32 -11.27
C TYR A 49 -3.08 6.78 -9.98
N ARG A 50 -1.87 6.29 -9.71
CA ARG A 50 -1.09 6.71 -8.53
C ARG A 50 -0.69 8.17 -8.57
N LEU A 51 -0.30 8.69 -9.75
CA LEU A 51 0.01 10.12 -9.91
C LEU A 51 -1.20 10.99 -9.60
N ILE A 52 -2.36 10.67 -10.17
CA ILE A 52 -3.61 11.38 -9.91
C ILE A 52 -3.96 11.33 -8.42
N LEU A 53 -3.90 10.13 -7.82
CA LEU A 53 -4.20 9.94 -6.41
C LEU A 53 -3.27 10.77 -5.51
N SER A 54 -1.96 10.80 -5.83
CA SER A 54 -0.98 11.58 -5.07
C SER A 54 -1.19 13.09 -5.24
N ALA A 55 -1.60 13.55 -6.42
CA ALA A 55 -1.90 14.96 -6.67
C ALA A 55 -3.14 15.41 -5.87
N VAL A 56 -4.21 14.61 -5.88
CA VAL A 56 -5.43 14.88 -5.10
C VAL A 56 -5.12 14.88 -3.61
N ALA A 57 -4.38 13.89 -3.13
CA ALA A 57 -3.99 13.77 -1.73
C ALA A 57 -3.15 14.98 -1.26
N ARG A 58 -2.17 15.42 -2.07
CA ARG A 58 -1.39 16.64 -1.79
C ARG A 58 -2.27 17.89 -1.73
N SER A 59 -3.13 18.08 -2.73
CA SER A 59 -4.03 19.22 -2.75
C SER A 59 -4.90 19.27 -1.49
N THR A 60 -5.42 18.12 -1.06
CA THR A 60 -6.26 18.01 0.13
C THR A 60 -5.48 18.31 1.41
N LEU A 61 -4.25 17.78 1.54
CA LEU A 61 -3.37 18.08 2.67
C LEU A 61 -3.06 19.58 2.76
N HIS A 62 -2.66 20.18 1.65
CA HIS A 62 -2.31 21.60 1.63
C HIS A 62 -3.50 22.52 1.95
N LYS A 63 -4.72 22.19 1.50
CA LYS A 63 -5.93 22.90 1.88
C LYS A 63 -6.18 22.90 3.38
N GLN A 64 -5.74 21.87 4.08
CA GLN A 64 -5.82 21.73 5.54
C GLN A 64 -4.61 22.31 6.27
N GLY A 65 -3.64 22.90 5.56
CA GLY A 65 -2.39 23.37 6.16
C GLY A 65 -1.50 22.25 6.69
N LYS A 66 -1.69 21.01 6.18
CA LYS A 66 -0.94 19.81 6.57
C LYS A 66 0.01 19.39 5.46
N ASP A 67 1.17 18.92 5.86
CA ASP A 67 2.21 18.43 4.93
C ASP A 67 2.89 17.15 5.43
N ILE A 68 2.42 16.60 6.54
CA ILE A 68 2.97 15.41 7.16
C ILE A 68 1.86 14.37 7.34
N VAL A 69 2.13 13.13 6.96
CA VAL A 69 1.26 11.98 7.24
C VAL A 69 2.02 11.00 8.13
N VAL A 70 1.44 10.71 9.28
CA VAL A 70 1.98 9.72 10.23
C VAL A 70 1.10 8.50 10.20
N ILE A 71 1.67 7.33 9.93
CA ILE A 71 0.95 6.06 9.96
C ILE A 71 1.44 5.28 11.18
N THR A 72 0.53 4.99 12.09
CA THR A 72 0.81 4.24 13.32
C THR A 72 0.18 2.86 13.29
N ASN A 73 0.68 1.96 14.11
CA ASN A 73 0.12 0.61 14.30
C ASN A 73 -0.31 0.45 15.75
N GLY A 74 -1.53 0.89 16.05
CA GLY A 74 -2.08 0.85 17.41
C GLY A 74 -1.33 1.71 18.43
N ALA A 75 -1.94 1.91 19.55
CA ALA A 75 -1.58 3.00 20.46
C ALA A 75 -0.28 2.82 21.25
N LEU A 76 0.37 1.66 21.33
CA LEU A 76 1.24 1.48 22.51
C LEU A 76 2.62 0.86 22.28
N LYS A 77 2.90 0.22 21.19
CA LYS A 77 4.20 -0.51 21.05
C LYS A 77 5.39 0.37 20.67
N ASN A 78 5.15 1.61 20.28
CA ASN A 78 6.20 2.55 19.84
C ASN A 78 6.08 3.93 20.54
N GLY A 79 5.56 3.96 21.78
CA GLY A 79 5.22 5.16 22.53
C GLY A 79 6.32 6.23 22.55
N HIS A 80 7.53 5.86 22.92
CA HIS A 80 8.65 6.81 23.01
C HIS A 80 8.92 7.58 21.71
N LEU A 81 8.85 6.92 20.56
CA LEU A 81 9.16 7.55 19.28
C LEU A 81 8.04 8.49 18.83
N ILE A 82 6.80 8.12 19.11
CA ILE A 82 5.65 8.97 18.85
C ILE A 82 5.64 10.15 19.82
N GLU A 83 5.93 9.93 21.08
CA GLU A 83 6.03 10.99 22.10
C GLU A 83 7.13 11.99 21.76
N GLU A 84 8.27 11.57 21.23
CA GLU A 84 9.37 12.43 20.85
C GLU A 84 9.13 13.24 19.57
N ILE A 85 8.50 12.62 18.56
CA ILE A 85 8.25 13.24 17.26
C ILE A 85 6.95 14.04 17.25
N MET A 86 5.90 13.55 17.90
CA MET A 86 4.57 14.17 17.83
C MET A 86 4.56 15.64 18.23
N PRO A 87 5.22 16.09 19.31
CA PRO A 87 5.23 17.50 19.66
C PRO A 87 5.76 18.41 18.54
N LEU A 88 6.72 17.90 17.76
CA LEU A 88 7.35 18.63 16.66
C LEU A 88 6.46 18.75 15.42
N ILE A 89 5.53 17.83 15.22
CA ILE A 89 4.80 17.72 13.96
C ILE A 89 3.28 17.83 14.10
N THR A 90 2.72 17.86 15.32
CA THR A 90 1.26 17.79 15.57
C THR A 90 0.48 18.86 14.80
N SER A 91 1.00 20.08 14.73
CA SER A 91 0.32 21.18 14.01
C SER A 91 0.22 20.93 12.51
N ARG A 92 1.18 20.19 11.93
CA ARG A 92 1.36 19.95 10.49
C ARG A 92 1.01 18.53 10.06
N ALA A 93 0.73 17.63 11.01
CA ALA A 93 0.53 16.20 10.73
C ALA A 93 -0.93 15.79 10.69
N ILE A 94 -1.20 14.74 9.89
CA ILE A 94 -2.39 13.89 9.97
C ILE A 94 -1.95 12.51 10.43
N VAL A 95 -2.55 12.03 11.53
CA VAL A 95 -2.24 10.71 12.06
C VAL A 95 -3.26 9.70 11.56
N LEU A 96 -2.78 8.61 10.97
CA LEU A 96 -3.56 7.49 10.49
C LEU A 96 -3.26 6.26 11.33
N ASN A 97 -4.28 5.70 11.98
CA ASN A 97 -4.14 4.45 12.71
C ASN A 97 -4.39 3.27 11.75
N TYR A 98 -3.36 2.49 11.46
CA TYR A 98 -3.46 1.36 10.53
C TYR A 98 -4.42 0.26 11.02
N GLU A 99 -4.58 0.08 12.33
CA GLU A 99 -5.51 -0.91 12.89
C GLU A 99 -6.96 -0.57 12.55
N GLU A 100 -7.28 0.71 12.43
CA GLU A 100 -8.61 1.20 12.06
C GLU A 100 -8.89 1.13 10.56
N ARG A 101 -7.93 0.67 9.75
CA ARG A 101 -8.07 0.64 8.29
C ARG A 101 -9.33 -0.09 7.80
N ARG A 102 -9.80 -1.09 8.52
CA ARG A 102 -11.02 -1.83 8.17
C ARG A 102 -12.29 -1.00 8.30
N SER A 103 -12.28 0.01 9.17
CA SER A 103 -13.40 0.93 9.38
C SER A 103 -13.38 2.13 8.42
N TRP A 104 -12.27 2.36 7.70
CA TRP A 104 -12.18 3.50 6.80
C TRP A 104 -13.10 3.32 5.61
N SER A 105 -13.92 4.32 5.36
CA SER A 105 -14.70 4.38 4.13
C SER A 105 -13.77 4.44 2.91
N ARG A 106 -14.19 3.82 1.81
CA ARG A 106 -13.42 3.76 0.55
C ARG A 106 -13.01 5.15 0.04
N TRP A 107 -13.84 6.17 0.29
CA TRP A 107 -13.63 7.55 -0.16
C TRP A 107 -13.19 8.49 0.95
N SER A 108 -12.85 7.98 2.12
CA SER A 108 -12.39 8.81 3.24
C SER A 108 -10.96 9.34 3.02
N LEU A 109 -10.66 10.48 3.66
CA LEU A 109 -9.32 11.05 3.63
C LEU A 109 -8.23 10.06 4.10
N PRO A 110 -8.41 9.30 5.19
CA PRO A 110 -7.44 8.28 5.58
C PRO A 110 -7.14 7.27 4.48
N THR A 111 -8.17 6.77 3.78
CA THR A 111 -8.00 5.82 2.67
C THR A 111 -7.24 6.46 1.50
N LEU A 112 -7.59 7.70 1.15
CA LEU A 112 -6.91 8.46 0.11
C LEU A 112 -5.42 8.62 0.41
N LEU A 113 -5.09 9.10 1.60
CA LEU A 113 -3.72 9.35 2.04
C LEU A 113 -2.91 8.06 2.13
N PHE A 114 -3.52 6.99 2.66
CA PHE A 114 -2.87 5.70 2.75
C PHE A 114 -2.57 5.11 1.37
N ASN A 115 -3.49 5.21 0.43
CA ASN A 115 -3.31 4.71 -0.94
C ASN A 115 -2.32 5.56 -1.75
N ALA A 116 -2.27 6.87 -1.50
CA ALA A 116 -1.36 7.79 -2.18
C ALA A 116 0.08 7.67 -1.66
N PHE A 117 0.26 7.61 -0.35
CA PHE A 117 1.56 7.76 0.30
C PHE A 117 1.97 6.56 1.16
N GLY A 118 1.06 5.66 1.47
CA GLY A 118 1.36 4.45 2.23
C GLY A 118 2.46 3.62 1.56
N PRO A 119 3.13 2.77 2.33
CA PRO A 119 4.23 1.94 1.85
C PRO A 119 3.76 1.03 0.72
N ALA A 120 4.14 1.42 -0.49
CA ALA A 120 3.52 1.00 -1.74
C ALA A 120 3.71 -0.47 -2.11
N ILE A 121 4.66 -1.20 -1.54
CA ILE A 121 5.07 -2.50 -2.11
C ILE A 121 5.58 -3.45 -1.01
N LYS A 122 4.95 -3.45 0.14
CA LYS A 122 5.29 -4.49 1.12
C LYS A 122 4.11 -5.42 1.26
N PRO A 123 4.30 -6.76 1.14
CA PRO A 123 3.27 -7.73 1.43
C PRO A 123 2.59 -7.35 2.74
N GLY A 124 1.27 -7.45 2.81
CA GLY A 124 0.49 -6.95 3.95
C GLY A 124 0.97 -7.43 5.32
N PHE A 125 1.68 -8.57 5.37
CA PHE A 125 2.29 -9.09 6.61
C PHE A 125 3.55 -8.34 7.06
N LEU A 126 4.25 -7.62 6.16
CA LEU A 126 5.44 -6.83 6.50
C LEU A 126 5.10 -5.39 6.89
N LEU A 127 3.91 -4.92 6.56
CA LEU A 127 3.46 -3.56 6.81
C LEU A 127 3.51 -3.19 8.31
N PRO A 128 2.99 -4.01 9.23
CA PRO A 128 3.07 -3.73 10.67
C PRO A 128 4.49 -3.61 11.20
N LYS A 129 5.45 -4.30 10.57
CA LYS A 129 6.86 -4.28 10.97
C LYS A 129 7.60 -3.02 10.53
N CYS A 130 7.02 -2.23 9.66
CA CYS A 130 7.58 -0.97 9.17
C CYS A 130 6.97 0.27 9.84
N LEU A 131 5.92 0.08 10.63
CA LEU A 131 5.25 1.15 11.35
C LEU A 131 5.88 1.37 12.74
N PRO A 132 5.87 2.60 13.26
CA PRO A 132 5.30 3.79 12.66
C PRO A 132 6.11 4.32 11.47
N ALA A 133 5.45 5.03 10.58
CA ALA A 133 6.06 5.69 9.44
C ALA A 133 5.63 7.15 9.39
N VAL A 134 6.60 8.04 9.16
CA VAL A 134 6.39 9.47 8.96
C VAL A 134 6.67 9.79 7.50
N ILE A 135 5.74 10.44 6.82
CA ILE A 135 5.80 10.76 5.42
C ILE A 135 5.70 12.27 5.25
N LEU A 136 6.77 12.88 4.76
CA LEU A 136 6.80 14.29 4.43
C LEU A 136 6.32 14.49 3.00
N VAL A 137 5.24 15.26 2.83
CA VAL A 137 4.61 15.52 1.53
C VAL A 137 4.96 16.94 1.07
N LYS A 138 6.09 17.08 0.39
CA LYS A 138 6.53 18.37 -0.18
C LYS A 138 5.69 18.78 -1.38
N LYS A 139 5.54 20.10 -1.62
CA LYS A 139 4.75 20.64 -2.75
C LYS A 139 5.26 20.18 -4.12
N SER A 140 6.57 20.22 -4.32
CA SER A 140 7.21 20.02 -5.63
C SER A 140 8.06 18.75 -5.77
N HIS A 141 8.19 17.95 -4.70
CA HIS A 141 9.07 16.79 -4.67
C HIS A 141 8.31 15.50 -4.35
N PHE A 142 8.94 14.37 -4.62
CA PHE A 142 8.42 13.09 -4.17
C PHE A 142 8.32 13.03 -2.64
N PRO A 143 7.30 12.36 -2.09
CA PRO A 143 7.17 12.22 -0.65
C PRO A 143 8.36 11.44 -0.09
N VAL A 144 8.92 11.93 1.01
CA VAL A 144 10.01 11.27 1.70
C VAL A 144 9.43 10.49 2.87
N GLN A 145 9.70 9.20 2.91
CA GLN A 145 9.20 8.30 3.94
C GLN A 145 10.29 7.89 4.92
N PHE A 146 10.03 8.09 6.19
CA PHE A 146 10.83 7.60 7.31
C PHE A 146 10.04 6.51 8.03
N SER A 147 10.57 5.30 8.05
CA SER A 147 9.96 4.16 8.76
C SER A 147 10.76 3.87 10.02
N PHE A 148 10.06 3.65 11.13
CA PHE A 148 10.66 3.45 12.46
C PHE A 148 10.25 2.10 13.09
N GLY A 149 9.80 1.17 12.28
CA GLY A 149 9.38 -0.15 12.75
C GLY A 149 10.51 -0.96 13.41
N PRO A 150 10.16 -2.02 14.13
CA PRO A 150 11.11 -2.82 14.92
C PRO A 150 12.21 -3.50 14.09
N MET A 151 12.03 -3.63 12.78
CA MET A 151 13.04 -4.20 11.87
C MET A 151 14.12 -3.19 11.43
N ILE A 152 14.05 -1.93 11.88
CA ILE A 152 14.94 -0.90 11.42
C ILE A 152 16.05 -0.73 12.44
N LEU A 153 17.24 -1.18 12.04
CA LEU A 153 18.43 -1.19 12.89
C LEU A 153 18.98 0.21 13.22
N ASP A 154 18.64 1.22 12.40
CA ASP A 154 19.26 2.54 12.46
C ASP A 154 18.24 3.65 12.74
N ARG A 155 17.62 3.57 13.92
CA ARG A 155 16.54 4.49 14.33
C ARG A 155 17.05 5.92 14.56
N GLU A 156 18.18 6.05 15.22
CA GLU A 156 18.72 7.38 15.59
C GLU A 156 19.11 8.20 14.37
N THR A 157 19.80 7.59 13.41
CA THR A 157 20.16 8.25 12.16
C THR A 157 18.92 8.71 11.39
N LYS A 158 17.86 7.88 11.36
CA LYS A 158 16.59 8.29 10.72
C LYS A 158 15.86 9.39 11.46
N LEU A 159 15.94 9.40 12.78
CA LEU A 159 15.38 10.47 13.59
C LEU A 159 16.11 11.80 13.32
N GLN A 160 17.43 11.78 13.24
CA GLN A 160 18.24 12.95 12.88
C GLN A 160 17.94 13.42 11.46
N GLN A 161 17.82 12.51 10.49
CA GLN A 161 17.42 12.83 9.12
C GLN A 161 16.02 13.46 9.06
N LEU A 162 15.08 12.94 9.83
CA LEU A 162 13.72 13.51 9.93
C LEU A 162 13.78 14.91 10.54
N ARG A 163 14.50 15.11 11.65
CA ARG A 163 14.66 16.44 12.27
C ARG A 163 15.28 17.44 11.29
N HIS A 164 16.31 17.04 10.57
CA HIS A 164 16.92 17.87 9.54
C HIS A 164 15.94 18.19 8.42
N ALA A 165 15.20 17.19 7.93
CA ALA A 165 14.20 17.38 6.90
C ALA A 165 13.01 18.28 7.34
N LEU A 166 12.68 18.31 8.62
CA LEU A 166 11.66 19.20 9.20
C LEU A 166 12.18 20.64 9.35
N ALA A 167 13.46 20.80 9.65
CA ALA A 167 14.08 22.13 9.79
C ALA A 167 14.30 22.84 8.43
N THR A 168 14.44 22.07 7.35
CA THR A 168 14.66 22.58 5.98
C THR A 168 13.36 22.80 5.18
N ASN A 169 12.22 22.60 5.80
CA ASN A 169 10.87 22.81 5.25
C ASN A 169 10.16 23.96 5.95
#